data_16270973d4bcdda1244edcdd1358ecaf
#
_entry.id   16270973d4bcdda1244edcdd1358ecaf
#
_cell.length_a   1.000
_cell.length_b   1.000
_cell.length_c   1.000
_cell.angle_alpha   90.00
_cell.angle_beta   90.00
_cell.angle_gamma   90.00
#
_symmetry.space_group_name_H-M   'P 1'
#
loop_
_entity.id
_entity.type
_entity.pdbx_description
1 polymer ?
#
loop_
_entity_poly.entity_id
_entity_poly.type
_entity_poly.pdbx_seq_one_letter_code
_entity_poly.pdbx_strand_id
1 'polypeptide(L)'
;MAMVQPKSQKLRLFITHFGLLIFIAAIMFPLLMVIAISLREGNFATGSLIPEKISWEHWRLALGFSVEHADGRITPPPFPVLLWLWNSVKIAGITAIGIVALSTTCAYAFARMRFPGKATLLKGMLIFQMFPAVLSLVALYALFDRLGQYIPFIGLNTHGGVIFAYLGGIALHVWTIKGYFETIDGSLEEAAALDGATPWQAFRLVLLPLSVPILAVVFILSFIAAITEVPVASLLLRDVDSYTLAVGMQQYLNPQNYLWGDFAAAAVLSAIPITLVFLLAQRWLVNGLTAGGVKG
;
A
#
# COMPACT_ATOMS: atom_id res chain seq x y z
N MET A 1 15.18 -5.58 44.63
CA MET A 1 16.58 -5.12 44.46
C MET A 1 16.67 -4.36 43.15
N ALA A 2 16.97 -3.04 43.22
CA ALA A 2 17.20 -2.28 41.99
C ALA A 2 18.55 -2.71 41.42
N MET A 3 18.55 -3.31 40.22
CA MET A 3 19.79 -3.67 39.52
C MET A 3 20.54 -2.40 39.14
N VAL A 4 21.68 -2.14 39.81
CA VAL A 4 22.58 -1.03 39.49
C VAL A 4 23.24 -1.36 38.13
N GLN A 5 22.85 -0.64 37.12
CA GLN A 5 23.43 -0.82 35.77
C GLN A 5 24.91 -0.38 35.78
N PRO A 6 25.83 -1.22 35.27
CA PRO A 6 27.25 -0.83 35.21
C PRO A 6 27.45 0.37 34.27
N LYS A 7 28.48 1.20 34.56
CA LYS A 7 28.79 2.42 33.77
C LYS A 7 28.98 2.14 32.26
N SER A 8 29.51 0.98 31.91
CA SER A 8 29.66 0.52 30.52
C SER A 8 28.31 0.35 29.79
N GLN A 9 27.24 -0.03 30.52
CA GLN A 9 25.91 -0.19 29.93
C GLN A 9 25.28 1.18 29.61
N LYS A 10 25.51 2.21 30.45
CA LYS A 10 25.05 3.58 30.16
C LYS A 10 25.70 4.15 28.90
N LEU A 11 27.02 3.96 28.74
CA LEU A 11 27.72 4.40 27.54
C LEU A 11 27.22 3.65 26.28
N ARG A 12 27.04 2.34 26.36
CA ARG A 12 26.48 1.53 25.26
C ARG A 12 25.08 2.00 24.89
N LEU A 13 24.20 2.23 25.85
CA LEU A 13 22.85 2.76 25.61
C LEU A 13 22.89 4.13 24.94
N PHE A 14 23.76 5.03 25.42
CA PHE A 14 23.94 6.35 24.80
C PHE A 14 24.38 6.25 23.35
N ILE A 15 25.41 5.44 23.04
CA ILE A 15 25.90 5.23 21.68
C ILE A 15 24.79 4.64 20.80
N THR A 16 24.03 3.66 21.33
CA THR A 16 22.91 3.05 20.58
C THR A 16 21.82 4.08 20.27
N HIS A 17 21.39 4.87 21.26
CA HIS A 17 20.37 5.89 21.03
C HIS A 17 20.85 6.99 20.09
N PHE A 18 22.11 7.42 20.21
CA PHE A 18 22.71 8.41 19.31
C PHE A 18 22.77 7.90 17.87
N GLY A 19 23.19 6.64 17.68
CA GLY A 19 23.18 5.99 16.36
C GLY A 19 21.76 5.87 15.77
N LEU A 20 20.78 5.50 16.60
CA LEU A 20 19.37 5.46 16.17
C LEU A 20 18.84 6.85 15.78
N LEU A 21 19.19 7.90 16.54
CA LEU A 21 18.78 9.28 16.21
C LEU A 21 19.37 9.74 14.87
N ILE A 22 20.66 9.46 14.61
CA ILE A 22 21.29 9.77 13.32
C ILE A 22 20.57 9.01 12.19
N PHE A 23 20.31 7.73 12.40
CA PHE A 23 19.61 6.90 11.41
C PHE A 23 18.20 7.43 11.11
N ILE A 24 17.43 7.77 12.15
CA ILE A 24 16.09 8.38 12.01
C ILE A 24 16.20 9.72 11.28
N ALA A 25 17.16 10.58 11.66
CA ALA A 25 17.35 11.87 11.02
C ALA A 25 17.69 11.71 9.52
N ALA A 26 18.52 10.74 9.16
CA ALA A 26 18.87 10.45 7.76
C ALA A 26 17.66 9.99 6.93
N ILE A 27 16.79 9.13 7.51
CA ILE A 27 15.56 8.67 6.83
C ILE A 27 14.52 9.79 6.73
N MET A 28 14.39 10.59 7.78
CA MET A 28 13.41 11.69 7.83
C MET A 28 13.80 12.86 6.93
N PHE A 29 15.11 13.06 6.68
CA PHE A 29 15.60 14.21 5.90
C PHE A 29 14.94 14.36 4.53
N PRO A 30 14.89 13.33 3.64
CA PRO A 30 14.23 13.48 2.35
C PRO A 30 12.72 13.76 2.49
N LEU A 31 12.05 13.20 3.49
CA LEU A 31 10.63 13.48 3.75
C LEU A 31 10.40 14.93 4.18
N LEU A 32 11.25 15.43 5.06
CA LEU A 32 11.22 16.84 5.49
C LEU A 32 11.53 17.79 4.33
N MET A 33 12.42 17.39 3.39
CA MET A 33 12.69 18.17 2.18
C MET A 33 11.46 18.25 1.28
N VAL A 34 10.71 17.16 1.09
CA VAL A 34 9.47 17.18 0.29
C VAL A 34 8.45 18.11 0.95
N ILE A 35 8.27 18.04 2.28
CA ILE A 35 7.39 18.96 3.00
C ILE A 35 7.88 20.43 2.82
N ALA A 36 9.18 20.68 2.95
CA ALA A 36 9.75 22.01 2.77
C ALA A 36 9.49 22.55 1.34
N ILE A 37 9.68 21.71 0.31
CA ILE A 37 9.41 22.06 -1.08
C ILE A 37 7.93 22.43 -1.27
N SER A 38 7.01 21.68 -0.66
CA SER A 38 5.56 21.94 -0.75
C SER A 38 5.12 23.28 -0.11
N LEU A 39 5.96 23.86 0.74
CA LEU A 39 5.69 25.10 1.48
C LEU A 39 6.52 26.29 0.97
N ARG A 40 7.31 26.13 -0.08
CA ARG A 40 8.06 27.22 -0.72
C ARG A 40 7.18 28.01 -1.68
N GLU A 41 7.58 29.24 -1.97
CA GLU A 41 7.01 30.02 -3.07
C GLU A 41 7.67 29.59 -4.38
N GLY A 42 6.86 29.30 -5.40
CA GLY A 42 7.31 28.87 -6.74
C GLY A 42 7.73 27.40 -6.86
N ASN A 43 7.87 26.94 -8.08
CA ASN A 43 8.07 25.51 -8.42
C ASN A 43 9.56 25.13 -8.54
N PHE A 44 10.34 25.20 -7.44
CA PHE A 44 11.77 24.91 -7.41
C PHE A 44 12.07 23.63 -6.61
N ALA A 45 12.89 22.73 -7.19
CA ALA A 45 13.34 21.49 -6.52
C ALA A 45 14.38 21.77 -5.43
N THR A 46 15.22 22.80 -5.60
CA THR A 46 16.36 23.12 -4.73
C THR A 46 16.03 24.25 -3.75
N GLY A 47 16.71 24.27 -2.60
CA GLY A 47 16.57 25.32 -1.58
C GLY A 47 16.80 24.78 -0.17
N SER A 48 16.70 25.65 0.84
CA SER A 48 16.90 25.33 2.25
C SER A 48 15.80 24.41 2.80
N LEU A 49 16.13 23.61 3.83
CA LEU A 49 15.14 22.79 4.53
C LEU A 49 14.08 23.65 5.23
N ILE A 50 14.45 24.81 5.71
CA ILE A 50 13.52 25.80 6.28
C ILE A 50 13.27 26.83 5.20
N PRO A 51 12.03 26.94 4.64
CA PRO A 51 11.70 27.95 3.65
C PRO A 51 11.91 29.37 4.22
N GLU A 52 12.52 30.28 3.44
CA GLU A 52 12.66 31.69 3.84
C GLU A 52 11.30 32.36 3.98
N LYS A 53 10.35 31.98 3.13
CA LYS A 53 8.97 32.42 3.17
C LYS A 53 8.06 31.19 3.00
N ILE A 54 7.14 31.00 3.94
CA ILE A 54 6.14 29.93 3.86
C ILE A 54 5.01 30.38 2.92
N SER A 55 4.76 29.59 1.88
CA SER A 55 3.66 29.77 0.94
C SER A 55 2.72 28.54 0.99
N TRP A 56 1.43 28.79 0.93
CA TRP A 56 0.40 27.76 0.85
C TRP A 56 -0.15 27.61 -0.58
N GLU A 57 0.50 28.21 -1.58
CA GLU A 57 0.00 28.20 -2.96
C GLU A 57 -0.14 26.80 -3.52
N HIS A 58 0.88 25.94 -3.37
CA HIS A 58 0.85 24.56 -3.85
C HIS A 58 -0.22 23.71 -3.17
N TRP A 59 -0.46 23.96 -1.87
CA TRP A 59 -1.52 23.29 -1.13
C TRP A 59 -2.92 23.73 -1.57
N ARG A 60 -3.10 25.04 -1.85
CA ARG A 60 -4.35 25.54 -2.39
C ARG A 60 -4.64 24.93 -3.76
N LEU A 61 -3.65 24.89 -4.66
CA LEU A 61 -3.76 24.24 -5.97
C LEU A 61 -4.05 22.74 -5.86
N ALA A 62 -3.36 22.02 -4.98
CA ALA A 62 -3.58 20.58 -4.75
C ALA A 62 -4.98 20.28 -4.16
N LEU A 63 -5.53 21.21 -3.36
CA LEU A 63 -6.89 21.11 -2.81
C LEU A 63 -7.98 21.63 -3.78
N GLY A 64 -7.61 22.02 -5.01
CA GLY A 64 -8.56 22.43 -6.03
C GLY A 64 -8.94 23.92 -6.00
N PHE A 65 -8.23 24.76 -5.22
CA PHE A 65 -8.46 26.20 -5.14
C PHE A 65 -7.48 26.97 -6.03
N SER A 66 -7.95 27.99 -6.72
CA SER A 66 -7.10 28.91 -7.46
C SER A 66 -6.28 29.78 -6.51
N VAL A 67 -5.11 30.23 -6.99
CA VAL A 67 -4.23 31.15 -6.29
C VAL A 67 -4.25 32.50 -7.01
N GLU A 68 -4.57 33.55 -6.27
CA GLU A 68 -4.48 34.93 -6.75
C GLU A 68 -3.14 35.50 -6.31
N HIS A 69 -2.36 36.02 -7.27
CA HIS A 69 -1.07 36.64 -7.05
C HIS A 69 -1.22 38.16 -6.85
N ALA A 70 -0.21 38.79 -6.24
CA ALA A 70 -0.22 40.21 -5.94
C ALA A 70 -0.31 41.12 -7.20
N ASP A 71 0.01 40.59 -8.37
CA ASP A 71 -0.10 41.27 -9.68
C ASP A 71 -1.49 41.06 -10.34
N GLY A 72 -2.44 40.47 -9.64
CA GLY A 72 -3.79 40.22 -10.14
C GLY A 72 -3.93 38.99 -11.03
N ARG A 73 -2.85 38.22 -11.26
CA ARG A 73 -2.92 36.94 -12.00
C ARG A 73 -3.60 35.88 -11.14
N ILE A 74 -4.48 35.09 -11.75
CA ILE A 74 -5.13 33.94 -11.12
C ILE A 74 -4.56 32.67 -11.76
N THR A 75 -3.96 31.81 -10.93
CA THR A 75 -3.46 30.50 -11.33
C THR A 75 -4.48 29.45 -10.90
N PRO A 76 -5.15 28.77 -11.84
CA PRO A 76 -6.05 27.65 -11.50
C PRO A 76 -5.26 26.40 -11.14
N PRO A 77 -5.88 25.41 -10.45
CA PRO A 77 -5.29 24.10 -10.22
C PRO A 77 -4.85 23.45 -11.55
N PRO A 78 -3.58 23.02 -11.69
CA PRO A 78 -3.10 22.44 -12.94
C PRO A 78 -3.72 21.04 -13.19
N PHE A 79 -4.06 20.34 -12.12
CA PHE A 79 -4.57 18.97 -12.18
C PHE A 79 -5.58 18.66 -11.06
N PRO A 80 -6.49 17.67 -11.25
CA PRO A 80 -7.52 17.32 -10.29
C PRO A 80 -7.00 16.37 -9.19
N VAL A 81 -6.08 16.81 -8.35
CA VAL A 81 -5.36 15.99 -7.34
C VAL A 81 -6.31 15.24 -6.40
N LEU A 82 -7.36 15.89 -5.91
CA LEU A 82 -8.32 15.24 -5.00
C LEU A 82 -9.10 14.13 -5.69
N LEU A 83 -9.43 14.28 -6.97
CA LEU A 83 -10.06 13.21 -7.76
C LEU A 83 -9.11 12.03 -7.92
N TRP A 84 -7.84 12.29 -8.26
CA TRP A 84 -6.81 11.25 -8.38
C TRP A 84 -6.56 10.53 -7.04
N LEU A 85 -6.53 11.28 -5.94
CA LEU A 85 -6.42 10.73 -4.59
C LEU A 85 -7.59 9.80 -4.27
N TRP A 86 -8.83 10.24 -4.56
CA TRP A 86 -10.02 9.43 -4.39
C TRP A 86 -9.99 8.15 -5.25
N ASN A 87 -9.60 8.26 -6.53
CA ASN A 87 -9.43 7.12 -7.42
C ASN A 87 -8.41 6.12 -6.85
N SER A 88 -7.27 6.62 -6.35
CA SER A 88 -6.23 5.79 -5.73
C SER A 88 -6.74 5.04 -4.51
N VAL A 89 -7.41 5.73 -3.58
CA VAL A 89 -7.97 5.11 -2.36
C VAL A 89 -9.02 4.07 -2.72
N LYS A 90 -9.90 4.37 -3.66
CA LYS A 90 -10.94 3.45 -4.15
C LYS A 90 -10.33 2.20 -4.77
N ILE A 91 -9.40 2.35 -5.72
CA ILE A 91 -8.74 1.22 -6.39
C ILE A 91 -7.95 0.39 -5.38
N ALA A 92 -7.11 1.03 -4.57
CA ALA A 92 -6.28 0.32 -3.59
C ALA A 92 -7.11 -0.38 -2.50
N GLY A 93 -8.17 0.26 -2.01
CA GLY A 93 -9.06 -0.31 -1.00
C GLY A 93 -9.80 -1.56 -1.51
N ILE A 94 -10.41 -1.47 -2.69
CA ILE A 94 -11.12 -2.61 -3.29
C ILE A 94 -10.14 -3.74 -3.63
N THR A 95 -8.98 -3.41 -4.20
CA THR A 95 -7.92 -4.38 -4.49
C THR A 95 -7.43 -5.08 -3.23
N ALA A 96 -7.12 -4.35 -2.16
CA ALA A 96 -6.63 -4.93 -0.92
C ALA A 96 -7.67 -5.86 -0.26
N ILE A 97 -8.95 -5.47 -0.24
CA ILE A 97 -10.04 -6.33 0.24
C ILE A 97 -10.13 -7.59 -0.63
N GLY A 98 -10.10 -7.44 -1.95
CA GLY A 98 -10.15 -8.57 -2.89
C GLY A 98 -8.97 -9.53 -2.72
N ILE A 99 -7.75 -9.01 -2.59
CA ILE A 99 -6.54 -9.81 -2.34
C ILE A 99 -6.67 -10.56 -1.01
N VAL A 100 -7.07 -9.91 0.09
CA VAL A 100 -7.27 -10.59 1.38
C VAL A 100 -8.31 -11.69 1.27
N ALA A 101 -9.47 -11.42 0.66
CA ALA A 101 -10.53 -12.41 0.52
C ALA A 101 -10.08 -13.64 -0.29
N LEU A 102 -9.51 -13.42 -1.48
CA LEU A 102 -9.04 -14.48 -2.36
C LEU A 102 -7.87 -15.24 -1.75
N SER A 103 -6.87 -14.53 -1.20
CA SER A 103 -5.70 -15.18 -0.61
C SER A 103 -6.04 -15.99 0.63
N THR A 104 -6.98 -15.51 1.45
CA THR A 104 -7.41 -16.20 2.67
C THR A 104 -8.14 -17.51 2.35
N THR A 105 -9.06 -17.48 1.40
CA THR A 105 -9.79 -18.68 0.96
C THR A 105 -8.87 -19.70 0.29
N CYS A 106 -7.96 -19.23 -0.59
CA CYS A 106 -6.94 -20.09 -1.18
C CYS A 106 -5.99 -20.67 -0.12
N ALA A 107 -5.51 -19.84 0.81
CA ALA A 107 -4.62 -20.28 1.89
C ALA A 107 -5.27 -21.33 2.79
N TYR A 108 -6.56 -21.20 3.08
CA TYR A 108 -7.31 -22.20 3.82
C TYR A 108 -7.30 -23.57 3.09
N ALA A 109 -7.61 -23.58 1.80
CA ALA A 109 -7.56 -24.80 1.00
C ALA A 109 -6.16 -25.43 1.02
N PHE A 110 -5.12 -24.60 0.87
CA PHE A 110 -3.73 -25.06 0.91
C PHE A 110 -3.23 -25.41 2.32
N ALA A 111 -3.79 -24.91 3.40
CA ALA A 111 -3.38 -25.25 4.75
C ALA A 111 -4.10 -26.52 5.25
N ARG A 112 -5.41 -26.59 5.10
CA ARG A 112 -6.29 -27.57 5.75
C ARG A 112 -6.82 -28.68 4.84
N MET A 113 -7.01 -28.42 3.54
CA MET A 113 -7.58 -29.40 2.63
C MET A 113 -6.52 -30.33 2.03
N ARG A 114 -6.94 -31.55 1.68
CA ARG A 114 -6.13 -32.53 0.96
C ARG A 114 -6.68 -32.70 -0.45
N PHE A 115 -5.87 -32.35 -1.44
CA PHE A 115 -6.21 -32.54 -2.85
C PHE A 115 -4.95 -32.84 -3.68
N PRO A 116 -5.09 -33.57 -4.81
CA PRO A 116 -3.96 -33.89 -5.68
C PRO A 116 -3.39 -32.62 -6.31
N GLY A 117 -2.06 -32.57 -6.48
CA GLY A 117 -1.39 -31.43 -7.11
C GLY A 117 -1.14 -30.22 -6.19
N LYS A 118 -1.56 -30.25 -4.92
CA LYS A 118 -1.39 -29.15 -3.94
C LYS A 118 0.02 -28.56 -3.93
N ALA A 119 1.04 -29.41 -3.82
CA ALA A 119 2.44 -28.95 -3.76
C ALA A 119 2.90 -28.35 -5.09
N THR A 120 2.48 -28.92 -6.22
CA THR A 120 2.81 -28.43 -7.57
C THR A 120 2.16 -27.07 -7.83
N LEU A 121 0.90 -26.88 -7.48
CA LEU A 121 0.19 -25.62 -7.61
C LEU A 121 0.85 -24.52 -6.76
N LEU A 122 1.17 -24.82 -5.50
CA LEU A 122 1.86 -23.86 -4.62
C LEU A 122 3.22 -23.44 -5.19
N LYS A 123 4.03 -24.39 -5.65
CA LYS A 123 5.32 -24.07 -6.31
C LYS A 123 5.12 -23.31 -7.59
N GLY A 124 4.14 -23.69 -8.41
CA GLY A 124 3.78 -23.00 -9.64
C GLY A 124 3.43 -21.53 -9.42
N MET A 125 2.61 -21.22 -8.41
CA MET A 125 2.26 -19.84 -8.06
C MET A 125 3.50 -18.98 -7.77
N LEU A 126 4.49 -19.51 -7.04
CA LEU A 126 5.74 -18.79 -6.77
C LEU A 126 6.59 -18.60 -8.03
N ILE A 127 6.69 -19.63 -8.88
CA ILE A 127 7.45 -19.56 -10.13
C ILE A 127 6.84 -18.47 -11.04
N PHE A 128 5.52 -18.43 -11.18
CA PHE A 128 4.85 -17.37 -11.94
C PHE A 128 5.11 -15.98 -11.37
N GLN A 129 5.19 -15.84 -10.05
CA GLN A 129 5.50 -14.55 -9.40
C GLN A 129 6.94 -14.07 -9.67
N MET A 130 7.88 -14.97 -10.03
CA MET A 130 9.25 -14.60 -10.39
C MET A 130 9.34 -13.99 -11.80
N PHE A 131 8.29 -14.11 -12.60
CA PHE A 131 8.27 -13.51 -13.93
C PHE A 131 8.20 -11.98 -13.82
N PRO A 132 9.10 -11.22 -14.49
CA PRO A 132 9.11 -9.77 -14.39
C PRO A 132 7.80 -9.16 -14.92
N ALA A 133 7.03 -8.52 -14.02
CA ALA A 133 5.73 -7.93 -14.35
C ALA A 133 5.80 -6.93 -15.52
N VAL A 134 6.90 -6.18 -15.64
CA VAL A 134 7.10 -5.20 -16.72
C VAL A 134 7.10 -5.86 -18.10
N LEU A 135 7.59 -7.09 -18.23
CA LEU A 135 7.58 -7.82 -19.51
C LEU A 135 6.17 -8.24 -19.93
N SER A 136 5.24 -8.34 -18.99
CA SER A 136 3.85 -8.71 -19.28
C SER A 136 2.97 -7.53 -19.67
N LEU A 137 3.44 -6.28 -19.59
CA LEU A 137 2.61 -5.09 -19.83
C LEU A 137 1.94 -5.09 -21.21
N VAL A 138 2.67 -5.45 -22.27
CA VAL A 138 2.09 -5.51 -23.63
C VAL A 138 0.97 -6.55 -23.73
N ALA A 139 1.19 -7.71 -23.12
CA ALA A 139 0.18 -8.77 -23.09
C ALA A 139 -1.02 -8.37 -22.23
N LEU A 140 -0.80 -7.71 -21.10
CA LEU A 140 -1.85 -7.14 -20.26
C LEU A 140 -2.71 -6.14 -21.02
N TYR A 141 -2.07 -5.21 -21.74
CA TYR A 141 -2.79 -4.25 -22.56
C TYR A 141 -3.72 -4.95 -23.55
N ALA A 142 -3.20 -5.88 -24.37
CA ALA A 142 -3.97 -6.61 -25.36
C ALA A 142 -5.12 -7.44 -24.73
N LEU A 143 -4.85 -8.03 -23.54
CA LEU A 143 -5.85 -8.77 -22.78
C LEU A 143 -7.01 -7.87 -22.33
N PHE A 144 -6.71 -6.72 -21.72
CA PHE A 144 -7.74 -5.81 -21.21
C PHE A 144 -8.48 -5.06 -22.32
N ASP A 145 -7.82 -4.78 -23.44
CA ASP A 145 -8.48 -4.28 -24.65
C ASP A 145 -9.52 -5.28 -25.15
N ARG A 146 -9.13 -6.55 -25.24
CA ARG A 146 -10.03 -7.62 -25.69
C ARG A 146 -11.14 -7.91 -24.67
N LEU A 147 -10.83 -7.98 -23.38
CA LEU A 147 -11.82 -8.19 -22.33
C LEU A 147 -12.85 -7.06 -22.29
N GLY A 148 -12.43 -5.82 -22.47
CA GLY A 148 -13.31 -4.65 -22.48
C GLY A 148 -14.40 -4.69 -23.57
N GLN A 149 -14.16 -5.40 -24.66
CA GLN A 149 -15.17 -5.59 -25.73
C GLN A 149 -16.34 -6.47 -25.26
N TYR A 150 -16.11 -7.38 -24.31
CA TYR A 150 -17.14 -8.29 -23.78
C TYR A 150 -17.65 -7.85 -22.41
N ILE A 151 -16.77 -7.27 -21.58
CA ILE A 151 -17.05 -6.85 -20.22
C ILE A 151 -16.51 -5.43 -20.03
N PRO A 152 -17.27 -4.40 -20.44
CA PRO A 152 -16.80 -3.02 -20.52
C PRO A 152 -16.20 -2.49 -19.21
N PHE A 153 -16.72 -2.88 -18.04
CA PHE A 153 -16.27 -2.36 -16.75
C PHE A 153 -14.87 -2.83 -16.32
N ILE A 154 -14.29 -3.88 -16.97
CA ILE A 154 -12.92 -4.34 -16.77
C ILE A 154 -12.00 -4.08 -17.97
N GLY A 155 -12.46 -3.29 -18.94
CA GLY A 155 -11.67 -2.89 -20.10
C GLY A 155 -10.65 -1.80 -19.81
N LEU A 156 -10.02 -1.32 -20.89
CA LEU A 156 -9.13 -0.16 -20.82
C LEU A 156 -9.87 1.06 -20.31
N ASN A 157 -9.13 1.98 -19.69
CA ASN A 157 -9.61 3.22 -19.10
C ASN A 157 -10.70 3.05 -18.03
N THR A 158 -10.70 1.91 -17.33
CA THR A 158 -11.63 1.64 -16.24
C THR A 158 -10.90 1.28 -14.95
N HIS A 159 -11.42 1.73 -13.81
CA HIS A 159 -10.89 1.33 -12.50
C HIS A 159 -11.10 -0.17 -12.23
N GLY A 160 -12.16 -0.77 -12.79
CA GLY A 160 -12.40 -2.21 -12.71
C GLY A 160 -11.31 -3.02 -13.38
N GLY A 161 -10.81 -2.56 -14.54
CA GLY A 161 -9.68 -3.17 -15.23
C GLY A 161 -8.41 -3.16 -14.38
N VAL A 162 -8.07 -2.02 -13.77
CA VAL A 162 -6.90 -1.90 -12.89
C VAL A 162 -7.04 -2.81 -11.66
N ILE A 163 -8.19 -2.80 -10.98
CA ILE A 163 -8.46 -3.66 -9.82
C ILE A 163 -8.29 -5.13 -10.23
N PHE A 164 -8.88 -5.55 -11.34
CA PHE A 164 -8.79 -6.94 -11.81
C PHE A 164 -7.35 -7.35 -12.14
N ALA A 165 -6.57 -6.45 -12.76
CA ALA A 165 -5.15 -6.68 -13.02
C ALA A 165 -4.35 -6.89 -11.73
N TYR A 166 -4.60 -6.07 -10.70
CA TYR A 166 -3.90 -6.15 -9.42
C TYR A 166 -4.24 -7.41 -8.62
N LEU A 167 -5.44 -7.97 -8.78
CA LEU A 167 -5.81 -9.23 -8.14
C LEU A 167 -4.94 -10.41 -8.59
N GLY A 168 -4.25 -10.31 -9.72
CA GLY A 168 -3.27 -11.32 -10.14
C GLY A 168 -2.09 -11.51 -9.18
N GLY A 169 -1.79 -10.55 -8.32
CA GLY A 169 -0.67 -10.58 -7.37
C GLY A 169 -0.87 -11.43 -6.09
N ILE A 170 -1.85 -12.33 -6.02
CA ILE A 170 -2.22 -13.04 -4.78
C ILE A 170 -1.21 -14.10 -4.31
N ALA A 171 -0.31 -14.59 -5.15
CA ALA A 171 0.51 -15.76 -4.88
C ALA A 171 1.33 -15.66 -3.58
N LEU A 172 2.04 -14.55 -3.37
CA LEU A 172 2.83 -14.33 -2.16
C LEU A 172 1.96 -14.25 -0.91
N HIS A 173 0.80 -13.61 -1.04
CA HIS A 173 -0.17 -13.45 0.06
C HIS A 173 -0.79 -14.80 0.47
N VAL A 174 -1.08 -15.67 -0.49
CA VAL A 174 -1.52 -17.06 -0.22
C VAL A 174 -0.46 -17.80 0.59
N TRP A 175 0.81 -17.71 0.21
CA TRP A 175 1.91 -18.33 0.96
C TRP A 175 2.03 -17.79 2.38
N THR A 176 1.95 -16.48 2.53
CA THR A 176 2.06 -15.79 3.83
C THR A 176 0.94 -16.22 4.78
N ILE A 177 -0.32 -16.17 4.31
CA ILE A 177 -1.49 -16.53 5.12
C ILE A 177 -1.49 -18.04 5.42
N LYS A 178 -1.16 -18.89 4.42
CA LYS A 178 -1.02 -20.34 4.61
C LYS A 178 0.00 -20.66 5.69
N GLY A 179 1.19 -20.04 5.64
CA GLY A 179 2.22 -20.23 6.66
C GLY A 179 1.72 -19.87 8.06
N TYR A 180 0.95 -18.79 8.18
CA TYR A 180 0.35 -18.41 9.45
C TYR A 180 -0.73 -19.41 9.91
N PHE A 181 -1.61 -19.88 9.02
CA PHE A 181 -2.62 -20.89 9.35
C PHE A 181 -2.00 -22.18 9.86
N GLU A 182 -0.83 -22.58 9.35
CA GLU A 182 -0.11 -23.77 9.80
C GLU A 182 0.50 -23.63 11.20
N THR A 183 0.63 -22.40 11.72
CA THR A 183 1.05 -22.17 13.12
C THR A 183 -0.11 -22.28 14.12
N ILE A 184 -1.35 -22.21 13.66
CA ILE A 184 -2.55 -22.36 14.49
C ILE A 184 -2.84 -23.85 14.63
N ASP A 185 -2.97 -24.30 15.88
CA ASP A 185 -3.23 -25.71 16.18
C ASP A 185 -4.57 -26.15 15.57
N GLY A 186 -4.55 -27.23 14.78
CA GLY A 186 -5.72 -27.79 14.13
C GLY A 186 -6.75 -28.37 15.12
N SER A 187 -6.33 -28.69 16.36
CA SER A 187 -7.23 -29.18 17.42
C SER A 187 -8.36 -28.18 17.73
N LEU A 188 -8.17 -26.88 17.50
CA LEU A 188 -9.23 -25.89 17.68
C LEU A 188 -10.38 -26.08 16.67
N GLU A 189 -10.04 -26.41 15.43
CA GLU A 189 -11.03 -26.69 14.38
C GLU A 189 -11.67 -28.06 14.58
N GLU A 190 -10.91 -29.06 15.10
CA GLU A 190 -11.42 -30.37 15.46
C GLU A 190 -12.40 -30.29 16.64
N ALA A 191 -12.09 -29.48 17.66
CA ALA A 191 -13.01 -29.26 18.79
C ALA A 191 -14.32 -28.62 18.31
N ALA A 192 -14.24 -27.59 17.42
CA ALA A 192 -15.44 -27.00 16.83
C ALA A 192 -16.26 -28.04 16.02
N ALA A 193 -15.60 -28.96 15.32
CA ALA A 193 -16.28 -30.03 14.59
C ALA A 193 -16.97 -31.02 15.52
N LEU A 194 -16.39 -31.33 16.70
CA LEU A 194 -17.03 -32.14 17.73
C LEU A 194 -18.28 -31.45 18.31
N ASP A 195 -18.27 -30.13 18.40
CA ASP A 195 -19.42 -29.30 18.78
C ASP A 195 -20.46 -29.15 17.64
N GLY A 196 -20.27 -29.83 16.51
CA GLY A 196 -21.20 -29.87 15.39
C GLY A 196 -21.00 -28.76 14.36
N ALA A 197 -19.89 -28.01 14.40
CA ALA A 197 -19.59 -26.98 13.40
C ALA A 197 -19.23 -27.61 12.05
N THR A 198 -19.77 -27.05 10.96
CA THR A 198 -19.34 -27.39 9.60
C THR A 198 -17.92 -26.83 9.33
N PRO A 199 -17.18 -27.34 8.34
CA PRO A 199 -15.86 -26.81 7.99
C PRO A 199 -15.86 -25.31 7.70
N TRP A 200 -16.93 -24.79 7.10
CA TRP A 200 -17.09 -23.35 6.87
C TRP A 200 -17.31 -22.57 8.16
N GLN A 201 -18.04 -23.13 9.11
CA GLN A 201 -18.24 -22.52 10.43
C GLN A 201 -16.93 -22.52 11.24
N ALA A 202 -16.18 -23.63 11.24
CA ALA A 202 -14.85 -23.71 11.86
C ALA A 202 -13.88 -22.69 11.24
N PHE A 203 -13.85 -22.58 9.92
CA PHE A 203 -13.06 -21.54 9.22
C PHE A 203 -13.47 -20.15 9.67
N ARG A 204 -14.78 -19.80 9.58
CA ARG A 204 -15.25 -18.43 9.79
C ARG A 204 -15.24 -18.01 11.26
N LEU A 205 -15.57 -18.93 12.18
CA LEU A 205 -15.79 -18.60 13.59
C LEU A 205 -14.56 -18.90 14.47
N VAL A 206 -13.64 -19.75 14.03
CA VAL A 206 -12.44 -20.12 14.78
C VAL A 206 -11.18 -19.61 14.09
N LEU A 207 -10.88 -20.10 12.89
CA LEU A 207 -9.60 -19.80 12.24
C LEU A 207 -9.48 -18.34 11.80
N LEU A 208 -10.52 -17.78 11.19
CA LEU A 208 -10.50 -16.42 10.64
C LEU A 208 -10.29 -15.35 11.72
N PRO A 209 -10.98 -15.37 12.87
CA PRO A 209 -10.73 -14.43 13.97
C PRO A 209 -9.33 -14.52 14.55
N LEU A 210 -8.77 -15.71 14.69
CA LEU A 210 -7.39 -15.93 15.14
C LEU A 210 -6.35 -15.41 14.15
N SER A 211 -6.74 -15.27 12.89
CA SER A 211 -5.88 -14.86 11.79
C SER A 211 -5.94 -13.35 11.47
N VAL A 212 -6.78 -12.59 12.18
CA VAL A 212 -6.90 -11.13 11.96
C VAL A 212 -5.54 -10.41 11.91
N PRO A 213 -4.53 -10.72 12.75
CA PRO A 213 -3.24 -10.07 12.68
C PRO A 213 -2.56 -10.21 11.31
N ILE A 214 -2.47 -11.42 10.76
CA ILE A 214 -1.83 -11.63 9.46
C ILE A 214 -2.67 -11.07 8.32
N LEU A 215 -4.00 -11.12 8.41
CA LEU A 215 -4.88 -10.53 7.41
C LEU A 215 -4.74 -9.00 7.36
N ALA A 216 -4.55 -8.35 8.51
CA ALA A 216 -4.26 -6.93 8.59
C ALA A 216 -2.91 -6.59 7.93
N VAL A 217 -1.86 -7.40 8.13
CA VAL A 217 -0.57 -7.25 7.43
C VAL A 217 -0.76 -7.31 5.93
N VAL A 218 -1.43 -8.36 5.44
CA VAL A 218 -1.68 -8.55 4.00
C VAL A 218 -2.50 -7.41 3.43
N PHE A 219 -3.52 -6.94 4.15
CA PHE A 219 -4.31 -5.79 3.73
C PHE A 219 -3.47 -4.53 3.55
N ILE A 220 -2.65 -4.18 4.56
CA ILE A 220 -1.79 -2.99 4.50
C ILE A 220 -0.80 -3.08 3.34
N LEU A 221 -0.11 -4.22 3.21
CA LEU A 221 0.88 -4.41 2.15
C LEU A 221 0.24 -4.33 0.76
N SER A 222 -0.94 -4.95 0.58
CA SER A 222 -1.68 -4.89 -0.68
C SER A 222 -2.20 -3.48 -0.99
N PHE A 223 -2.67 -2.77 0.03
CA PHE A 223 -3.13 -1.38 -0.11
C PHE A 223 -1.98 -0.46 -0.53
N ILE A 224 -0.82 -0.56 0.17
CA ILE A 224 0.37 0.24 -0.16
C ILE A 224 0.87 -0.08 -1.56
N ALA A 225 0.96 -1.36 -1.92
CA ALA A 225 1.39 -1.78 -3.25
C ALA A 225 0.46 -1.23 -4.35
N ALA A 226 -0.86 -1.29 -4.15
CA ALA A 226 -1.83 -0.83 -5.15
C ALA A 226 -1.89 0.70 -5.27
N ILE A 227 -1.78 1.44 -4.16
CA ILE A 227 -1.89 2.92 -4.19
C ILE A 227 -0.66 3.58 -4.80
N THR A 228 0.50 2.92 -4.73
CA THR A 228 1.79 3.41 -5.27
C THR A 228 2.12 2.85 -6.65
N GLU A 229 1.30 1.92 -7.17
CA GLU A 229 1.58 1.27 -8.44
C GLU A 229 1.37 2.24 -9.62
N VAL A 230 2.33 2.26 -10.54
CA VAL A 230 2.33 3.15 -11.70
C VAL A 230 2.32 2.39 -13.03
N PRO A 231 3.20 1.40 -13.28
CA PRO A 231 3.34 0.74 -14.58
C PRO A 231 2.04 0.19 -15.17
N VAL A 232 1.28 -0.58 -14.41
CA VAL A 232 0.02 -1.18 -14.89
C VAL A 232 -1.09 -0.12 -14.95
N ALA A 233 -1.18 0.75 -13.92
CA ALA A 233 -2.19 1.80 -13.90
C ALA A 233 -2.01 2.78 -15.08
N SER A 234 -0.79 3.24 -15.38
CA SER A 234 -0.54 4.14 -16.52
C SER A 234 -0.77 3.49 -17.88
N LEU A 235 -0.64 2.15 -17.95
CA LEU A 235 -0.94 1.39 -19.15
C LEU A 235 -2.44 1.31 -19.43
N LEU A 236 -3.23 1.07 -18.37
CA LEU A 236 -4.67 0.80 -18.49
C LEU A 236 -5.51 2.07 -18.42
N LEU A 237 -5.09 3.11 -17.69
CA LEU A 237 -5.79 4.38 -17.55
C LEU A 237 -5.20 5.40 -18.52
N ARG A 238 -6.06 6.11 -19.27
CA ARG A 238 -5.66 7.05 -20.30
C ARG A 238 -6.25 8.44 -20.14
N ASP A 239 -7.44 8.52 -19.57
CA ASP A 239 -8.11 9.78 -19.36
C ASP A 239 -7.66 10.39 -18.04
N VAL A 240 -7.40 11.69 -18.04
CA VAL A 240 -6.92 12.44 -16.86
C VAL A 240 -7.83 12.22 -15.65
N ASP A 241 -9.15 12.19 -15.86
CA ASP A 241 -10.11 12.00 -14.77
C ASP A 241 -10.11 10.56 -14.20
N SER A 242 -9.58 9.59 -14.94
CA SER A 242 -9.48 8.19 -14.51
C SER A 242 -8.18 7.88 -13.76
N TYR A 243 -7.18 8.74 -13.82
CA TYR A 243 -5.87 8.49 -13.24
C TYR A 243 -5.91 8.22 -11.73
N THR A 244 -5.00 7.35 -11.28
CA THR A 244 -4.58 7.33 -9.87
C THR A 244 -3.67 8.52 -9.59
N LEU A 245 -3.52 8.90 -8.32
CA LEU A 245 -2.60 9.98 -7.94
C LEU A 245 -1.16 9.68 -8.37
N ALA A 246 -0.71 8.42 -8.21
CA ALA A 246 0.64 8.00 -8.60
C ALA A 246 0.89 8.17 -10.12
N VAL A 247 -0.09 7.87 -10.96
CA VAL A 247 -0.03 8.11 -12.41
C VAL A 247 -0.11 9.60 -12.72
N GLY A 248 -1.07 10.31 -12.13
CA GLY A 248 -1.29 11.73 -12.36
C GLY A 248 -0.09 12.59 -11.94
N MET A 249 0.61 12.22 -10.87
CA MET A 249 1.80 12.93 -10.41
C MET A 249 2.92 13.00 -11.46
N GLN A 250 2.98 12.08 -12.42
CA GLN A 250 3.95 12.14 -13.51
C GLN A 250 3.73 13.36 -14.42
N GLN A 251 2.51 13.91 -14.47
CA GLN A 251 2.20 15.12 -15.26
C GLN A 251 2.91 16.38 -14.73
N TYR A 252 3.26 16.42 -13.45
CA TYR A 252 4.02 17.52 -12.84
C TYR A 252 5.50 17.54 -13.27
N LEU A 253 6.01 16.40 -13.75
CA LEU A 253 7.41 16.21 -14.11
C LEU A 253 7.64 16.35 -15.63
N ASN A 254 6.93 17.28 -16.27
CA ASN A 254 7.13 17.56 -17.68
C ASN A 254 8.47 18.30 -17.88
N PRO A 255 9.38 17.81 -18.76
CA PRO A 255 10.68 18.43 -18.99
C PRO A 255 10.64 19.90 -19.41
N GLN A 256 9.54 20.36 -20.03
CA GLN A 256 9.37 21.75 -20.41
C GLN A 256 8.93 22.65 -19.25
N ASN A 257 8.32 22.09 -18.22
CA ASN A 257 7.81 22.85 -17.08
C ASN A 257 7.64 21.95 -15.86
N TYR A 258 8.68 21.85 -15.04
CA TYR A 258 8.65 21.10 -13.78
C TYR A 258 7.88 21.89 -12.71
N LEU A 259 6.83 21.27 -12.18
CA LEU A 259 6.01 21.82 -11.10
C LEU A 259 6.37 21.15 -9.76
N TRP A 260 7.60 21.36 -9.28
CA TRP A 260 8.14 20.66 -8.11
C TRP A 260 7.39 20.95 -6.81
N GLY A 261 6.94 22.19 -6.59
CA GLY A 261 6.17 22.55 -5.40
C GLY A 261 4.80 21.87 -5.38
N ASP A 262 4.10 21.89 -6.53
CA ASP A 262 2.79 21.24 -6.68
C ASP A 262 2.92 19.72 -6.57
N PHE A 263 3.98 19.14 -7.20
CA PHE A 263 4.31 17.72 -7.04
C PHE A 263 4.53 17.34 -5.57
N ALA A 264 5.29 18.17 -4.84
CA ALA A 264 5.59 17.93 -3.42
C ALA A 264 4.33 18.00 -2.56
N ALA A 265 3.42 18.96 -2.79
CA ALA A 265 2.15 19.04 -2.09
C ALA A 265 1.27 17.81 -2.37
N ALA A 266 1.16 17.37 -3.63
CA ALA A 266 0.45 16.15 -4.01
C ALA A 266 1.08 14.90 -3.38
N ALA A 267 2.43 14.82 -3.30
CA ALA A 267 3.14 13.72 -2.66
C ALA A 267 2.84 13.64 -1.15
N VAL A 268 2.81 14.76 -0.44
CA VAL A 268 2.43 14.77 0.98
C VAL A 268 0.98 14.36 1.16
N LEU A 269 0.06 14.81 0.29
CA LEU A 269 -1.34 14.37 0.32
C LEU A 269 -1.47 12.85 0.10
N SER A 270 -0.65 12.26 -0.76
CA SER A 270 -0.66 10.81 -1.01
C SER A 270 -0.28 9.98 0.22
N ALA A 271 0.51 10.53 1.13
CA ALA A 271 0.91 9.86 2.36
C ALA A 271 -0.24 9.75 3.39
N ILE A 272 -1.26 10.62 3.30
CA ILE A 272 -2.36 10.66 4.27
C ILE A 272 -3.15 9.33 4.29
N PRO A 273 -3.70 8.80 3.17
CA PRO A 273 -4.45 7.54 3.21
C PRO A 273 -3.59 6.36 3.65
N ILE A 274 -2.32 6.32 3.26
CA ILE A 274 -1.39 5.25 3.69
C ILE A 274 -1.20 5.28 5.20
N THR A 275 -0.94 6.48 5.75
CA THR A 275 -0.78 6.69 7.19
C THR A 275 -2.05 6.32 7.95
N LEU A 276 -3.22 6.74 7.48
CA LEU A 276 -4.51 6.42 8.11
C LEU A 276 -4.76 4.91 8.14
N VAL A 277 -4.54 4.20 7.03
CA VAL A 277 -4.67 2.74 6.96
C VAL A 277 -3.71 2.06 7.94
N PHE A 278 -2.45 2.51 8.00
CA PHE A 278 -1.47 1.99 8.94
C PHE A 278 -1.89 2.21 10.40
N LEU A 279 -2.29 3.43 10.77
CA LEU A 279 -2.71 3.77 12.14
C LEU A 279 -3.95 2.99 12.59
N LEU A 280 -4.89 2.75 11.68
CA LEU A 280 -6.06 1.93 11.97
C LEU A 280 -5.71 0.45 12.18
N ALA A 281 -4.75 -0.07 11.44
CA ALA A 281 -4.40 -1.48 11.45
C ALA A 281 -3.29 -1.85 12.46
N GLN A 282 -2.47 -0.88 12.93
CA GLN A 282 -1.32 -1.13 13.82
C GLN A 282 -1.69 -1.90 15.10
N ARG A 283 -2.90 -1.71 15.64
CA ARG A 283 -3.36 -2.42 16.84
C ARG A 283 -3.40 -3.95 16.64
N TRP A 284 -3.72 -4.42 15.44
CA TRP A 284 -3.74 -5.84 15.11
C TRP A 284 -2.32 -6.39 14.87
N LEU A 285 -1.41 -5.54 14.37
CA LEU A 285 0.00 -5.91 14.17
C LEU A 285 0.70 -6.17 15.51
N VAL A 286 0.52 -5.28 16.49
CA VAL A 286 1.15 -5.38 17.81
C VAL A 286 0.64 -6.62 18.57
N ASN A 287 -0.67 -6.87 18.55
CA ASN A 287 -1.26 -8.01 19.24
C ASN A 287 -0.78 -9.36 18.66
N GLY A 288 -0.55 -9.45 17.35
CA GLY A 288 -0.03 -10.66 16.70
C GLY A 288 1.42 -10.98 17.08
N LEU A 289 2.27 -9.96 17.26
CA LEU A 289 3.67 -10.13 17.65
C LEU A 289 3.82 -10.57 19.12
N THR A 290 2.93 -10.11 19.99
CA THR A 290 2.96 -10.48 21.43
C THR A 290 2.40 -11.87 21.68
N ALA A 291 1.41 -12.33 20.91
CA ALA A 291 0.86 -13.68 21.05
C ALA A 291 1.84 -14.78 20.60
N GLY A 292 2.76 -14.47 19.65
CA GLY A 292 3.80 -15.40 19.19
C GLY A 292 5.06 -15.43 20.09
N GLY A 293 5.24 -14.43 20.97
CA GLY A 293 6.42 -14.29 21.82
C GLY A 293 6.36 -15.02 23.17
N VAL A 294 5.22 -15.59 23.54
CA VAL A 294 5.05 -16.33 24.80
C VAL A 294 5.07 -17.85 24.49
N LYS A 295 6.18 -18.35 23.95
CA LYS A 295 6.59 -19.73 24.02
C LYS A 295 7.91 -19.76 24.78
N GLY A 296 7.79 -19.74 26.08
CA GLY A 296 8.87 -19.94 27.03
C GLY A 296 8.32 -20.74 28.17
#